data_eb25166c55d4791c88c1dc2ae5f9439e
#
_entry.id   eb25166c55d4791c88c1dc2ae5f9439e
#
_cell.length_a   1.000
_cell.length_b   1.000
_cell.length_c   1.000
_cell.angle_alpha   90.00
_cell.angle_beta   90.00
_cell.angle_gamma   90.00
#
_symmetry.space_group_name_H-M   'P 1'
#
loop_
_entity.id
_entity.type
_entity.pdbx_description
1 polymer ?
#
loop_
_entity_poly.entity_id
_entity_poly.type
_entity_poly.pdbx_seq_one_letter_code
_entity_poly.pdbx_strand_id
1 'polypeptide(L)'
;MGVPGSPRNIFPSNIQGLPTWYEVRVTERGWLGRRGGVDLMVAMNPQTWDDDIKEIEPGGYLFYDNSKPMPKSKFRDDIHILGVPLTEICNITYSDPRQRQLFKNIMYVGALSALLDIDVPAIETLIGEQYKGKEKLLKPNLEALHLG
;
A
#
# COMPACT_ATOMS: atom_id res chain seq x y z
N MET A 1 16.07 -5.60 9.42
CA MET A 1 16.70 -4.48 8.64
C MET A 1 17.45 -3.48 9.52
N GLY A 2 17.92 -3.42 10.56
CA GLY A 2 18.83 -2.53 11.31
C GLY A 2 18.75 -1.01 11.05
N VAL A 3 17.76 -0.53 10.33
CA VAL A 3 17.57 0.89 10.03
C VAL A 3 16.65 1.52 11.08
N PRO A 4 17.02 2.66 11.72
CA PRO A 4 16.18 3.33 12.70
C PRO A 4 14.84 3.74 12.10
N GLY A 5 13.74 3.33 12.75
CA GLY A 5 12.37 3.70 12.39
C GLY A 5 11.69 4.46 13.52
N SER A 6 10.98 5.54 13.20
CA SER A 6 10.17 6.31 14.17
C SER A 6 8.70 6.26 13.76
N PRO A 7 7.88 5.44 14.43
CA PRO A 7 6.45 5.41 14.20
C PRO A 7 5.74 6.54 14.94
N ARG A 8 4.69 7.10 14.33
CA ARG A 8 3.84 8.12 14.92
C ARG A 8 2.37 7.92 14.52
N ASN A 9 1.50 7.85 15.51
CA ASN A 9 0.06 7.90 15.29
C ASN A 9 -0.41 9.35 15.27
N ILE A 10 -1.17 9.73 14.25
CA ILE A 10 -1.79 11.06 14.16
C ILE A 10 -3.30 10.87 14.22
N PHE A 11 -3.87 11.21 15.38
CA PHE A 11 -5.30 11.19 15.62
C PHE A 11 -5.82 12.62 15.75
N PRO A 12 -6.82 13.05 14.99
CA PRO A 12 -7.58 14.25 15.32
C PRO A 12 -8.43 13.94 16.56
N SER A 13 -7.92 14.27 17.74
CA SER A 13 -8.37 13.76 19.04
C SER A 13 -9.80 14.16 19.47
N ASN A 14 -10.47 15.07 18.76
CA ASN A 14 -11.73 15.67 19.23
C ASN A 14 -12.88 15.63 18.23
N ILE A 15 -12.72 15.01 17.04
CA ILE A 15 -13.75 15.03 16.00
C ILE A 15 -13.92 13.61 15.44
N GLN A 16 -15.10 13.01 15.66
CA GLN A 16 -15.46 11.73 15.06
C GLN A 16 -15.57 11.86 13.53
N GLY A 17 -14.99 10.88 12.80
CA GLY A 17 -15.08 10.80 11.34
C GLY A 17 -13.95 11.48 10.57
N LEU A 18 -13.00 12.13 11.24
CA LEU A 18 -11.80 12.60 10.55
C LEU A 18 -10.81 11.46 10.28
N PRO A 19 -10.08 11.50 9.15
CA PRO A 19 -9.07 10.52 8.83
C PRO A 19 -7.99 10.44 9.90
N THR A 20 -7.54 9.23 10.20
CA THR A 20 -6.40 8.97 11.08
C THR A 20 -5.24 8.48 10.26
N TRP A 21 -4.02 8.88 10.60
CA TRP A 21 -2.81 8.45 9.91
C TRP A 21 -1.86 7.73 10.84
N TYR A 22 -1.11 6.82 10.27
CA TYR A 22 0.05 6.22 10.88
C TYR A 22 1.27 6.59 10.05
N GLU A 23 2.19 7.34 10.63
CA GLU A 23 3.43 7.72 9.96
C GLU A 23 4.57 6.85 10.47
N VAL A 24 5.37 6.33 9.55
CA VAL A 24 6.62 5.65 9.86
C VAL A 24 7.74 6.37 9.13
N ARG A 25 8.65 6.96 9.89
CA ARG A 25 9.86 7.49 9.32
C ARG A 25 10.99 6.48 9.45
N VAL A 26 11.56 6.12 8.33
CA VAL A 26 12.71 5.24 8.25
C VAL A 26 13.88 6.03 7.67
N THR A 27 15.01 6.07 8.35
CA THR A 27 16.20 6.77 7.86
C THR A 27 17.44 6.21 8.52
N GLU A 28 18.46 5.98 7.72
CA GLU A 28 19.76 5.49 8.17
C GLU A 28 20.39 6.38 9.24
N ARG A 29 20.21 7.71 9.13
CA ARG A 29 20.77 8.71 10.06
C ARG A 29 19.91 9.00 11.28
N GLY A 30 18.72 8.38 11.42
CA GLY A 30 17.82 8.61 12.55
C GLY A 30 17.13 9.99 12.58
N TRP A 31 17.02 10.70 11.46
CA TRP A 31 16.33 11.98 11.37
C TRP A 31 14.84 11.83 11.67
N LEU A 32 14.26 12.73 12.45
CA LEU A 32 12.86 12.73 12.83
C LEU A 32 11.99 13.72 12.04
N GLY A 33 12.62 14.69 11.35
CA GLY A 33 11.89 15.69 10.56
C GLY A 33 11.20 15.10 9.33
N ARG A 34 10.08 15.69 8.90
CA ARG A 34 9.33 15.32 7.70
C ARG A 34 9.66 16.29 6.55
N ARG A 35 9.84 15.76 5.35
CA ARG A 35 9.75 16.54 4.11
C ARG A 35 8.28 16.60 3.69
N GLY A 36 7.80 17.72 3.16
CA GLY A 36 6.49 17.79 2.52
C GLY A 36 6.48 17.05 1.17
N GLY A 37 5.28 16.87 0.61
CA GLY A 37 5.05 16.20 -0.65
C GLY A 37 5.13 14.68 -0.59
N VAL A 38 4.68 14.03 -1.66
CA VAL A 38 4.62 12.57 -1.81
C VAL A 38 5.28 12.19 -3.12
N ASP A 39 6.31 11.35 -3.06
CA ASP A 39 7.02 10.85 -4.26
C ASP A 39 6.31 9.62 -4.87
N LEU A 40 5.65 8.80 -4.05
CA LEU A 40 4.83 7.67 -4.50
C LEU A 40 3.55 7.61 -3.67
N MET A 41 2.40 7.76 -4.31
CA MET A 41 1.08 7.62 -3.73
C MET A 41 0.48 6.25 -4.09
N VAL A 42 -0.01 5.53 -3.09
CA VAL A 42 -0.78 4.29 -3.27
C VAL A 42 -2.25 4.59 -3.02
N ALA A 43 -2.99 4.84 -4.08
CA ALA A 43 -4.40 5.24 -4.02
C ALA A 43 -5.34 4.02 -4.07
N MET A 44 -5.68 3.46 -2.92
CA MET A 44 -6.52 2.26 -2.80
C MET A 44 -8.02 2.57 -2.87
N ASN A 45 -8.44 3.79 -2.50
CA ASN A 45 -9.83 4.17 -2.42
C ASN A 45 -10.20 5.19 -3.50
N PRO A 46 -11.12 4.86 -4.44
CA PRO A 46 -11.56 5.81 -5.46
C PRO A 46 -12.16 7.12 -4.93
N GLN A 47 -12.67 7.13 -3.71
CA GLN A 47 -13.27 8.32 -3.09
C GLN A 47 -12.24 9.39 -2.73
N THR A 48 -10.99 9.00 -2.51
CA THR A 48 -9.91 9.93 -2.12
C THR A 48 -8.98 10.31 -3.27
N TRP A 49 -9.18 9.78 -4.48
CA TRP A 49 -8.27 10.00 -5.62
C TRP A 49 -7.98 11.47 -5.92
N ASP A 50 -8.97 12.36 -5.77
CA ASP A 50 -8.79 13.79 -6.06
C ASP A 50 -7.82 14.45 -5.09
N ASP A 51 -7.83 14.04 -3.84
CA ASP A 51 -6.92 14.56 -2.82
C ASP A 51 -5.57 13.84 -2.89
N ASP A 52 -5.56 12.52 -3.05
CA ASP A 52 -4.36 11.71 -3.20
C ASP A 52 -3.47 12.21 -4.36
N ILE A 53 -4.08 12.49 -5.53
CA ILE A 53 -3.34 12.94 -6.73
C ILE A 53 -2.73 14.33 -6.53
N LYS A 54 -3.41 15.23 -5.81
CA LYS A 54 -2.92 16.60 -5.55
C LYS A 54 -1.66 16.63 -4.69
N GLU A 55 -1.50 15.65 -3.80
CA GLU A 55 -0.35 15.58 -2.89
C GLU A 55 0.92 15.06 -3.56
N ILE A 56 0.82 14.48 -4.76
CA ILE A 56 1.97 13.92 -5.48
C ILE A 56 2.83 15.05 -6.04
N GLU A 57 4.12 15.02 -5.74
CA GLU A 57 5.11 15.95 -6.29
C GLU A 57 5.27 15.75 -7.81
N PRO A 58 5.57 16.82 -8.58
CA PRO A 58 5.92 16.68 -10.00
C PRO A 58 7.04 15.66 -10.23
N GLY A 59 6.85 14.75 -11.18
CA GLY A 59 7.73 13.61 -11.42
C GLY A 59 7.49 12.41 -10.49
N GLY A 60 6.57 12.51 -9.54
CA GLY A 60 6.19 11.41 -8.64
C GLY A 60 5.30 10.37 -9.29
N TYR A 61 4.90 9.38 -8.51
CA TYR A 61 4.19 8.19 -9.00
C TYR A 61 2.85 8.02 -8.30
N LEU A 62 1.83 7.66 -9.09
CA LEU A 62 0.54 7.19 -8.62
C LEU A 62 0.44 5.69 -8.89
N PHE A 63 0.34 4.88 -7.83
CA PHE A 63 0.04 3.45 -7.93
C PHE A 63 -1.42 3.21 -7.52
N TYR A 64 -2.22 2.58 -8.38
CA TYR A 64 -3.63 2.35 -8.11
C TYR A 64 -4.16 1.05 -8.74
N ASP A 65 -5.31 0.57 -8.25
CA ASP A 65 -6.02 -0.57 -8.81
C ASP A 65 -6.83 -0.16 -10.04
N ASN A 66 -6.35 -0.48 -11.24
CA ASN A 66 -7.00 -0.11 -12.50
C ASN A 66 -8.11 -1.06 -12.94
N SER A 67 -8.48 -2.07 -12.12
CA SER A 67 -9.72 -2.84 -12.32
C SER A 67 -10.97 -1.95 -12.36
N LYS A 68 -10.88 -0.78 -11.73
CA LYS A 68 -11.80 0.36 -11.92
C LYS A 68 -10.99 1.49 -12.54
N PRO A 69 -11.14 1.74 -13.85
CA PRO A 69 -10.34 2.74 -14.52
C PRO A 69 -10.62 4.14 -13.95
N MET A 70 -9.56 4.87 -13.66
CA MET A 70 -9.64 6.25 -13.24
C MET A 70 -10.04 7.13 -14.44
N PRO A 71 -10.97 8.09 -14.28
CA PRO A 71 -11.32 9.03 -15.36
C PRO A 71 -10.09 9.78 -15.85
N LYS A 72 -9.96 9.94 -17.18
CA LYS A 72 -8.82 10.65 -17.79
C LYS A 72 -8.69 12.11 -17.30
N SER A 73 -9.79 12.73 -16.91
CA SER A 73 -9.80 14.08 -16.34
C SER A 73 -9.06 14.22 -15.00
N LYS A 74 -8.76 13.11 -14.34
CA LYS A 74 -7.97 13.07 -13.09
C LYS A 74 -6.48 12.88 -13.34
N PHE A 75 -6.08 12.55 -14.56
CA PHE A 75 -4.68 12.32 -14.88
C PHE A 75 -3.95 13.67 -14.97
N ARG A 76 -2.78 13.71 -14.35
CA ARG A 76 -1.82 14.80 -14.46
C ARG A 76 -0.70 14.38 -15.40
N ASP A 77 -0.25 15.30 -16.26
CA ASP A 77 0.80 15.06 -17.25
C ASP A 77 2.21 15.06 -16.61
N ASP A 78 2.32 15.58 -15.39
CA ASP A 78 3.58 15.75 -14.66
C ASP A 78 3.86 14.62 -13.66
N ILE A 79 3.06 13.55 -13.63
CA ILE A 79 3.27 12.37 -12.78
C ILE A 79 3.23 11.07 -13.59
N HIS A 80 3.82 10.02 -13.03
CA HIS A 80 3.79 8.68 -13.62
C HIS A 80 2.64 7.87 -13.03
N ILE A 81 1.83 7.25 -13.90
CA ILE A 81 0.64 6.49 -13.49
C ILE A 81 0.87 5.01 -13.67
N LEU A 82 0.83 4.27 -12.57
CA LEU A 82 1.04 2.84 -12.48
C LEU A 82 -0.28 2.15 -12.11
N GLY A 83 -0.99 1.62 -13.10
CA GLY A 83 -2.24 0.88 -12.87
C GLY A 83 -2.00 -0.63 -12.87
N VAL A 84 -2.44 -1.32 -11.82
CA VAL A 84 -2.35 -2.77 -11.68
C VAL A 84 -3.75 -3.33 -11.40
N PRO A 85 -4.23 -4.38 -12.11
CA PRO A 85 -5.60 -4.90 -11.99
C PRO A 85 -5.78 -5.82 -10.78
N LEU A 86 -5.46 -5.34 -9.56
CA LEU A 86 -5.42 -6.16 -8.36
C LEU A 86 -6.79 -6.76 -7.97
N THR A 87 -7.87 -6.00 -8.10
CA THR A 87 -9.22 -6.52 -7.86
C THR A 87 -9.60 -7.60 -8.87
N GLU A 88 -9.24 -7.44 -10.14
CA GLU A 88 -9.50 -8.44 -11.17
C GLU A 88 -8.74 -9.73 -10.87
N ILE A 89 -7.46 -9.65 -10.55
CA ILE A 89 -6.63 -10.80 -10.16
C ILE A 89 -7.24 -11.51 -8.94
N CYS A 90 -7.65 -10.77 -7.90
CA CYS A 90 -8.33 -11.35 -6.74
C CYS A 90 -9.63 -12.05 -7.10
N ASN A 91 -10.44 -11.49 -8.01
CA ASN A 91 -11.72 -12.06 -8.42
C ASN A 91 -11.56 -13.38 -9.18
N ILE A 92 -10.49 -13.51 -9.96
CA ILE A 92 -10.16 -14.74 -10.69
C ILE A 92 -9.59 -15.80 -9.74
N THR A 93 -8.74 -15.40 -8.79
CA THR A 93 -7.99 -16.31 -7.92
C THR A 93 -8.82 -16.84 -6.75
N TYR A 94 -9.65 -15.99 -6.14
CA TYR A 94 -10.38 -16.33 -4.91
C TYR A 94 -11.88 -16.36 -5.13
N SER A 95 -12.53 -17.45 -4.72
CA SER A 95 -14.01 -17.60 -4.83
C SER A 95 -14.76 -16.83 -3.74
N ASP A 96 -14.22 -16.75 -2.52
CA ASP A 96 -14.84 -16.09 -1.37
C ASP A 96 -14.63 -14.56 -1.41
N PRO A 97 -15.70 -13.74 -1.42
CA PRO A 97 -15.61 -12.29 -1.43
C PRO A 97 -14.84 -11.69 -0.23
N ARG A 98 -14.91 -12.32 0.96
CA ARG A 98 -14.17 -11.86 2.14
C ARG A 98 -12.66 -12.07 1.97
N GLN A 99 -12.28 -13.20 1.40
CA GLN A 99 -10.89 -13.48 1.08
C GLN A 99 -10.33 -12.51 0.04
N ARG A 100 -11.12 -12.16 -0.98
CA ARG A 100 -10.72 -11.18 -2.00
C ARG A 100 -10.31 -9.85 -1.39
N GLN A 101 -11.12 -9.33 -0.46
CA GLN A 101 -10.82 -8.05 0.19
C GLN A 101 -9.56 -8.12 1.07
N LEU A 102 -9.37 -9.22 1.79
CA LEU A 102 -8.21 -9.41 2.65
C LEU A 102 -6.92 -9.57 1.83
N PHE A 103 -6.94 -10.47 0.86
CA PHE A 103 -5.75 -10.81 0.08
C PHE A 103 -5.36 -9.72 -0.92
N LYS A 104 -6.31 -8.90 -1.38
CA LYS A 104 -5.99 -7.71 -2.18
C LYS A 104 -5.00 -6.78 -1.47
N ASN A 105 -5.15 -6.57 -0.17
CA ASN A 105 -4.22 -5.74 0.59
C ASN A 105 -2.80 -6.35 0.64
N ILE A 106 -2.71 -7.68 0.74
CA ILE A 106 -1.41 -8.36 0.70
C ILE A 106 -0.79 -8.32 -0.70
N MET A 107 -1.60 -8.43 -1.75
CA MET A 107 -1.13 -8.26 -3.13
C MET A 107 -0.59 -6.85 -3.39
N TYR A 108 -1.20 -5.81 -2.80
CA TYR A 108 -0.62 -4.46 -2.83
C TYR A 108 0.80 -4.43 -2.24
N VAL A 109 1.01 -5.11 -1.12
CA VAL A 109 2.34 -5.22 -0.52
C VAL A 109 3.31 -5.92 -1.45
N GLY A 110 2.91 -7.02 -2.10
CA GLY A 110 3.72 -7.75 -3.08
C GLY A 110 4.13 -6.86 -4.26
N ALA A 111 3.16 -6.19 -4.88
CA ALA A 111 3.39 -5.28 -6.01
C ALA A 111 4.33 -4.11 -5.62
N LEU A 112 4.14 -3.52 -4.45
CA LEU A 112 5.00 -2.46 -3.93
C LEU A 112 6.41 -2.97 -3.62
N SER A 113 6.53 -4.22 -3.15
CA SER A 113 7.83 -4.82 -2.87
C SER A 113 8.65 -4.96 -4.14
N ALA A 114 8.03 -5.37 -5.24
CA ALA A 114 8.69 -5.44 -6.55
C ALA A 114 9.05 -4.03 -7.08
N LEU A 115 8.14 -3.06 -6.92
CA LEU A 115 8.34 -1.69 -7.41
C LEU A 115 9.46 -0.95 -6.65
N LEU A 116 9.59 -1.20 -5.36
CA LEU A 116 10.51 -0.49 -4.45
C LEU A 116 11.74 -1.31 -4.06
N ASP A 117 11.94 -2.49 -4.67
CA ASP A 117 13.03 -3.42 -4.37
C ASP A 117 13.11 -3.76 -2.85
N ILE A 118 11.93 -4.01 -2.24
CA ILE A 118 11.84 -4.39 -0.83
C ILE A 118 12.15 -5.89 -0.69
N ASP A 119 12.90 -6.25 0.34
CA ASP A 119 13.26 -7.63 0.67
C ASP A 119 12.02 -8.50 0.97
N VAL A 120 11.54 -9.24 -0.03
CA VAL A 120 10.39 -10.15 0.09
C VAL A 120 10.60 -11.23 1.15
N PRO A 121 11.76 -11.90 1.26
CA PRO A 121 12.04 -12.84 2.36
C PRO A 121 11.84 -12.25 3.76
N ALA A 122 12.14 -10.98 3.98
CA ALA A 122 11.87 -10.32 5.25
C ALA A 122 10.37 -10.20 5.53
N ILE A 123 9.57 -9.87 4.49
CA ILE A 123 8.11 -9.81 4.61
C ILE A 123 7.52 -11.18 4.87
N GLU A 124 7.98 -12.22 4.19
CA GLU A 124 7.56 -13.62 4.40
C GLU A 124 7.81 -14.06 5.85
N THR A 125 8.98 -13.70 6.39
CA THR A 125 9.33 -13.97 7.80
C THR A 125 8.34 -13.31 8.75
N LEU A 126 8.02 -12.02 8.54
CA LEU A 126 7.05 -11.29 9.36
C LEU A 126 5.63 -11.88 9.27
N ILE A 127 5.19 -12.26 8.06
CA ILE A 127 3.92 -12.96 7.86
C ILE A 127 3.94 -14.31 8.61
N GLY A 128 5.04 -15.06 8.52
CA GLY A 128 5.23 -16.31 9.22
C GLY A 128 5.12 -16.18 10.74
N GLU A 129 5.74 -15.15 11.31
CA GLU A 129 5.66 -14.84 12.74
C GLU A 129 4.23 -14.46 13.16
N GLN A 130 3.56 -13.60 12.38
CA GLN A 130 2.21 -13.15 12.66
C GLN A 130 1.18 -14.30 12.65
N TYR A 131 1.33 -15.24 11.75
CA TYR A 131 0.41 -16.38 11.59
C TYR A 131 0.95 -17.69 12.16
N LYS A 132 1.95 -17.63 13.04
CA LYS A 132 2.52 -18.81 13.72
C LYS A 132 1.43 -19.64 14.39
N GLY A 133 1.39 -20.94 14.06
CA GLY A 133 0.34 -21.85 14.54
C GLY A 133 -1.02 -21.71 13.83
N LYS A 134 -1.12 -20.90 12.77
CA LYS A 134 -2.34 -20.70 11.97
C LYS A 134 -2.06 -21.00 10.49
N GLU A 135 -1.62 -22.21 10.19
CA GLU A 135 -1.20 -22.63 8.84
C GLU A 135 -2.24 -22.36 7.74
N LYS A 136 -3.54 -22.48 8.10
CA LYS A 136 -4.66 -22.18 7.17
C LYS A 136 -4.70 -20.73 6.71
N LEU A 137 -4.08 -19.80 7.46
CA LEU A 137 -3.98 -18.39 7.11
C LEU A 137 -2.62 -18.05 6.51
N LEU A 138 -1.56 -18.69 6.96
CA LEU A 138 -0.19 -18.42 6.52
C LEU A 138 -0.05 -18.63 5.01
N LYS A 139 -0.35 -19.82 4.54
CA LYS A 139 -0.16 -20.20 3.13
C LYS A 139 -0.88 -19.26 2.16
N PRO A 140 -2.19 -18.94 2.31
CA PRO A 140 -2.87 -18.02 1.39
C PRO A 140 -2.33 -16.59 1.42
N ASN A 141 -1.81 -16.12 2.57
CA ASN A 141 -1.20 -14.79 2.63
C ASN A 141 0.14 -14.75 1.87
N LEU A 142 0.97 -15.80 1.99
CA LEU A 142 2.20 -15.89 1.20
C LEU A 142 1.91 -15.99 -0.31
N GLU A 143 0.91 -16.80 -0.69
CA GLU A 143 0.47 -16.89 -2.09
C GLU A 143 0.00 -15.52 -2.63
N ALA A 144 -0.77 -14.77 -1.84
CA ALA A 144 -1.23 -13.43 -2.21
C ALA A 144 -0.07 -12.43 -2.35
N LEU A 145 0.94 -12.51 -1.48
CA LEU A 145 2.14 -11.69 -1.58
C LEU A 145 2.86 -11.94 -2.92
N HIS A 146 3.04 -13.20 -3.28
CA HIS A 146 3.72 -13.57 -4.53
C HIS A 146 2.90 -13.27 -5.79
N LEU A 147 1.57 -13.25 -5.70
CA LEU A 147 0.71 -12.83 -6.81
C LEU A 147 0.86 -11.35 -7.14
N GLY A 148 1.09 -10.50 -6.13
CA GLY A 148 1.35 -9.07 -6.33
C GLY A 148 2.72 -8.81 -6.91
#